data_a292a52c0177cd63a6a8c822ba83583a
#
_entry.id   a292a52c0177cd63a6a8c822ba83583a
#
_cell.length_a   1.000
_cell.length_b   1.000
_cell.length_c   1.000
_cell.angle_alpha   90.00
_cell.angle_beta   90.00
_cell.angle_gamma   90.00
#
_symmetry.space_group_name_H-M   'P 1'
#
loop_
_entity.id
_entity.type
_entity.pdbx_description
1 polymer ?
#
loop_
_entity_poly.entity_id
_entity_poly.type
_entity_poly.pdbx_seq_one_letter_code
_entity_poly.pdbx_strand_id
1 'polypeptide(L)'
;MPNHAPFTAPVTPFDTADTPQLDVADELLTLLRDASTEPRPDPQLEALTLAVAADLPVLLWGEPGIGKTAALTQLAATLGLPLTTVIASVHEPSDFSGLPIVGDDPAEQGVPMAPPDWAVRLVRAGRGLLFLDELSTAPPAVQAALLRLVLERRIGSLQLPPGVRIVAAANPRSSAADGWELSPPLANRFVHLQWTHDHEVVVRGLGGTWPRATLPRLKPEKLAEAVDFARRAVCGLLAARPALVHRLPSSETRRGGAWPSPRSWEMTLRLVAFATAAGSSRDVLSLLVRGTVGDGPGLELLASMDRMDLPDPEVLLADPAGADLPRRGDLRQATLDGVVAAVRHRPEKSRWDAAWALLVRAVETGAPDLVVVPATTLAALRREDWDVPASIEKLTGVVSLSRRADHAAARANLATKAGR
;
A
#
# COMPACT_ATOMS: atom_id res chain seq x y z
N MET A 1 -20.72 -41.95 -12.78
CA MET A 1 -20.64 -40.50 -12.46
C MET A 1 -20.47 -40.37 -10.95
N PRO A 2 -19.28 -40.03 -10.43
CA PRO A 2 -19.12 -39.75 -9.00
C PRO A 2 -19.38 -38.27 -8.73
N ASN A 3 -20.25 -38.03 -7.76
CA ASN A 3 -20.60 -36.74 -7.18
C ASN A 3 -19.36 -36.09 -6.53
N HIS A 4 -18.91 -34.98 -7.06
CA HIS A 4 -17.97 -34.11 -6.38
C HIS A 4 -18.76 -33.16 -5.44
N ALA A 5 -18.75 -33.47 -4.15
CA ALA A 5 -19.14 -32.52 -3.11
C ALA A 5 -18.12 -31.36 -3.05
N PRO A 6 -18.53 -30.11 -2.87
CA PRO A 6 -17.63 -29.00 -2.72
C PRO A 6 -16.87 -29.10 -1.40
N PHE A 7 -15.55 -29.00 -1.49
CA PHE A 7 -14.64 -28.97 -0.35
C PHE A 7 -14.80 -27.62 0.37
N THR A 8 -15.67 -27.58 1.36
CA THR A 8 -15.76 -26.48 2.31
C THR A 8 -14.81 -26.75 3.48
N ALA A 9 -13.54 -26.34 3.33
CA ALA A 9 -12.70 -26.18 4.51
C ALA A 9 -13.23 -25.00 5.32
N PRO A 10 -13.44 -25.13 6.64
CA PRO A 10 -13.85 -24.02 7.47
C PRO A 10 -12.74 -22.98 7.47
N VAL A 11 -13.06 -21.77 7.01
CA VAL A 11 -12.25 -20.59 7.25
C VAL A 11 -12.35 -20.32 8.75
N THR A 12 -11.34 -20.72 9.51
CA THR A 12 -11.23 -20.33 10.92
C THR A 12 -11.22 -18.82 10.98
N PRO A 13 -12.07 -18.20 11.79
CA PRO A 13 -12.01 -16.76 12.03
C PRO A 13 -10.61 -16.42 12.55
N PHE A 14 -10.06 -15.31 12.11
CA PHE A 14 -8.80 -14.74 12.60
C PHE A 14 -8.90 -14.64 14.12
N ASP A 15 -8.31 -15.61 14.84
CA ASP A 15 -8.25 -15.59 16.28
C ASP A 15 -7.23 -14.50 16.68
N THR A 16 -7.69 -13.49 17.39
CA THR A 16 -6.84 -12.43 17.92
C THR A 16 -5.83 -12.95 18.95
N ALA A 17 -5.95 -14.24 19.35
CA ALA A 17 -5.01 -14.93 20.23
C ALA A 17 -3.77 -15.48 19.49
N ASP A 18 -3.83 -15.64 18.16
CA ASP A 18 -2.71 -16.09 17.32
C ASP A 18 -1.95 -14.89 16.70
N THR A 19 -1.77 -13.82 17.47
CA THR A 19 -0.80 -12.78 17.11
C THR A 19 0.58 -13.39 17.36
N PRO A 20 1.35 -13.73 16.30
CA PRO A 20 2.62 -14.42 16.51
C PRO A 20 3.57 -13.51 17.27
N GLN A 21 3.98 -13.99 18.41
CA GLN A 21 5.10 -13.59 19.26
C GLN A 21 5.62 -12.15 19.08
N LEU A 22 5.14 -11.32 19.97
CA LEU A 22 5.38 -9.88 20.12
C LEU A 22 6.84 -9.49 20.47
N ASP A 23 7.73 -10.42 20.89
CA ASP A 23 9.02 -10.06 21.48
C ASP A 23 9.98 -9.32 20.53
N VAL A 24 10.09 -9.73 19.28
CA VAL A 24 10.93 -9.02 18.29
C VAL A 24 10.16 -7.92 17.56
N ALA A 25 8.86 -8.11 17.39
CA ALA A 25 7.96 -7.07 16.93
C ALA A 25 7.94 -5.90 17.92
N ASP A 26 7.98 -6.16 19.22
CA ASP A 26 7.99 -5.13 20.28
C ASP A 26 9.25 -4.28 20.26
N GLU A 27 10.44 -4.85 20.07
CA GLU A 27 11.69 -4.09 19.97
C GLU A 27 11.69 -3.18 18.75
N LEU A 28 11.28 -3.70 17.59
CA LEU A 28 11.18 -2.93 16.36
C LEU A 28 10.06 -1.88 16.44
N LEU A 29 8.91 -2.22 17.00
CA LEU A 29 7.82 -1.28 17.24
C LEU A 29 8.24 -0.19 18.24
N THR A 30 9.05 -0.53 19.23
CA THR A 30 9.62 0.44 20.19
C THR A 30 10.56 1.42 19.50
N LEU A 31 11.47 0.92 18.65
CA LEU A 31 12.35 1.78 17.85
C LEU A 31 11.57 2.74 16.96
N LEU A 32 10.52 2.24 16.28
CA LEU A 32 9.66 3.07 15.41
C LEU A 32 8.80 4.05 16.21
N ARG A 33 8.39 3.71 17.43
CA ARG A 33 7.66 4.61 18.32
C ARG A 33 8.52 5.80 18.74
N ASP A 34 9.79 5.57 19.02
CA ASP A 34 10.72 6.56 19.54
C ASP A 34 11.45 7.33 18.42
N ALA A 35 11.17 6.99 17.14
CA ALA A 35 11.75 7.67 15.99
C ALA A 35 11.32 9.15 15.92
N SER A 36 12.23 10.01 15.48
CA SER A 36 11.96 11.44 15.26
C SER A 36 10.93 11.66 14.17
N THR A 37 10.08 12.67 14.33
CA THR A 37 9.04 13.01 13.34
C THR A 37 9.52 13.93 12.23
N GLU A 38 10.78 14.43 12.29
CA GLU A 38 11.30 15.35 11.27
C GLU A 38 12.80 15.11 11.00
N PRO A 39 13.18 15.17 9.70
CA PRO A 39 12.35 15.18 8.50
C PRO A 39 11.64 13.84 8.27
N ARG A 40 10.50 13.87 7.57
CA ARG A 40 9.83 12.62 7.18
C ARG A 40 10.75 11.78 6.31
N PRO A 41 10.76 10.43 6.47
CA PRO A 41 11.53 9.56 5.61
C PRO A 41 11.10 9.69 4.15
N ASP A 42 12.02 9.36 3.23
CA ASP A 42 11.67 9.14 1.84
C ASP A 42 10.52 8.12 1.74
N PRO A 43 9.47 8.35 0.91
CA PRO A 43 8.32 7.46 0.83
C PRO A 43 8.67 5.99 0.50
N GLN A 44 9.72 5.75 -0.30
CA GLN A 44 10.16 4.39 -0.62
C GLN A 44 10.80 3.71 0.59
N LEU A 45 11.62 4.45 1.35
CA LEU A 45 12.26 3.97 2.56
C LEU A 45 11.22 3.75 3.67
N GLU A 46 10.24 4.63 3.80
CA GLU A 46 9.14 4.47 4.74
C GLU A 46 8.31 3.23 4.42
N ALA A 47 7.93 3.03 3.15
CA ALA A 47 7.19 1.85 2.70
C ALA A 47 7.96 0.56 2.97
N LEU A 48 9.27 0.52 2.65
CA LEU A 48 10.15 -0.60 2.95
C LEU A 48 10.20 -0.89 4.46
N THR A 49 10.40 0.13 5.27
CA THR A 49 10.51 0.00 6.73
C THR A 49 9.21 -0.54 7.35
N LEU A 50 8.05 -0.02 6.91
CA LEU A 50 6.74 -0.49 7.39
C LEU A 50 6.47 -1.93 6.97
N ALA A 51 6.84 -2.33 5.75
CA ALA A 51 6.67 -3.71 5.30
C ALA A 51 7.58 -4.68 6.09
N VAL A 52 8.83 -4.29 6.36
CA VAL A 52 9.76 -5.04 7.23
C VAL A 52 9.23 -5.13 8.66
N ALA A 53 8.69 -4.05 9.21
CA ALA A 53 8.09 -4.03 10.54
C ALA A 53 6.84 -4.92 10.62
N ALA A 54 6.04 -4.96 9.56
CA ALA A 54 4.86 -5.82 9.44
C ALA A 54 5.20 -7.31 9.20
N ASP A 55 6.48 -7.69 9.24
CA ASP A 55 6.98 -9.05 8.95
C ASP A 55 6.51 -9.59 7.59
N LEU A 56 6.56 -8.75 6.57
CA LEU A 56 6.22 -9.14 5.20
C LEU A 56 7.47 -9.16 4.32
N PRO A 57 7.67 -10.21 3.51
CA PRO A 57 8.76 -10.24 2.55
C PRO A 57 8.62 -9.11 1.53
N VAL A 58 9.71 -8.40 1.25
CA VAL A 58 9.74 -7.27 0.31
C VAL A 58 10.62 -7.60 -0.88
N LEU A 59 10.20 -7.22 -2.08
CA LEU A 59 10.99 -7.28 -3.30
C LEU A 59 11.20 -5.88 -3.87
N LEU A 60 12.45 -5.44 -3.89
CA LEU A 60 12.87 -4.16 -4.46
C LEU A 60 13.18 -4.33 -5.96
N TRP A 61 12.37 -3.71 -6.81
CA TRP A 61 12.64 -3.60 -8.24
C TRP A 61 13.41 -2.33 -8.54
N GLY A 62 14.51 -2.44 -9.25
CA GLY A 62 15.26 -1.25 -9.64
C GLY A 62 16.49 -1.58 -10.46
N GLU A 63 16.96 -0.61 -11.23
CA GLU A 63 18.13 -0.73 -12.07
C GLU A 63 19.40 -1.17 -11.28
N PRO A 64 20.34 -1.86 -11.90
CA PRO A 64 21.61 -2.14 -11.24
C PRO A 64 22.36 -0.85 -10.89
N GLY A 65 23.07 -0.85 -9.76
CA GLY A 65 23.90 0.29 -9.34
C GLY A 65 23.16 1.47 -8.67
N ILE A 66 21.82 1.45 -8.53
CA ILE A 66 21.05 2.56 -7.93
C ILE A 66 21.08 2.59 -6.38
N GLY A 67 21.89 1.75 -5.74
CA GLY A 67 22.09 1.81 -4.28
C GLY A 67 21.15 0.94 -3.44
N LYS A 68 20.45 -0.06 -4.00
CA LYS A 68 19.57 -0.98 -3.24
C LYS A 68 20.26 -1.59 -2.02
N THR A 69 21.44 -2.19 -2.24
CA THR A 69 22.24 -2.83 -1.17
C THR A 69 22.70 -1.83 -0.11
N ALA A 70 23.12 -0.63 -0.54
CA ALA A 70 23.53 0.44 0.38
C ALA A 70 22.37 0.90 1.27
N ALA A 71 21.18 1.09 0.69
CA ALA A 71 19.97 1.45 1.44
C ALA A 71 19.58 0.37 2.46
N LEU A 72 19.66 -0.91 2.09
CA LEU A 72 19.37 -2.03 3.00
C LEU A 72 20.41 -2.15 4.11
N THR A 73 21.69 -1.93 3.80
CA THR A 73 22.76 -1.92 4.82
C THR A 73 22.52 -0.81 5.84
N GLN A 74 22.16 0.38 5.36
CA GLN A 74 21.84 1.51 6.24
C GLN A 74 20.57 1.26 7.07
N LEU A 75 19.51 0.71 6.45
CA LEU A 75 18.27 0.36 7.14
C LEU A 75 18.54 -0.70 8.23
N ALA A 76 19.27 -1.76 7.91
CA ALA A 76 19.64 -2.81 8.86
C ALA A 76 20.41 -2.24 10.05
N ALA A 77 21.39 -1.37 9.78
CA ALA A 77 22.16 -0.68 10.84
C ALA A 77 21.26 0.20 11.71
N THR A 78 20.33 0.95 11.10
CA THR A 78 19.39 1.82 11.83
C THR A 78 18.40 1.01 12.69
N LEU A 79 17.98 -0.17 12.20
CA LEU A 79 17.10 -1.08 12.94
C LEU A 79 17.86 -1.98 13.95
N GLY A 80 19.18 -1.89 14.01
CA GLY A 80 20.00 -2.75 14.85
C GLY A 80 19.95 -4.24 14.46
N LEU A 81 19.63 -4.55 13.20
CA LEU A 81 19.53 -5.91 12.67
C LEU A 81 20.83 -6.34 11.98
N PRO A 82 21.40 -7.53 12.30
CA PRO A 82 22.46 -8.12 11.50
C PRO A 82 21.99 -8.31 10.05
N LEU A 83 22.77 -7.83 9.08
CA LEU A 83 22.50 -8.05 7.64
C LEU A 83 23.21 -9.30 7.16
N THR A 84 22.47 -10.21 6.53
CA THR A 84 23.02 -11.36 5.81
C THR A 84 22.62 -11.25 4.35
N THR A 85 23.59 -11.07 3.45
CA THR A 85 23.36 -11.00 2.01
C THR A 85 23.64 -12.34 1.37
N VAL A 86 22.72 -12.80 0.53
CA VAL A 86 22.79 -14.01 -0.27
C VAL A 86 22.47 -13.63 -1.71
N ILE A 87 23.42 -13.82 -2.63
CA ILE A 87 23.24 -13.52 -4.06
C ILE A 87 22.59 -14.75 -4.69
N ALA A 88 21.32 -14.66 -5.04
CA ALA A 88 20.54 -15.82 -5.50
C ALA A 88 21.04 -16.42 -6.82
N SER A 89 21.66 -15.62 -7.69
CA SER A 89 22.15 -16.04 -9.01
C SER A 89 23.38 -16.96 -8.96
N VAL A 90 24.18 -16.88 -7.88
CA VAL A 90 25.41 -17.69 -7.76
C VAL A 90 25.23 -18.98 -6.95
N HIS A 91 24.02 -19.20 -6.44
CA HIS A 91 23.69 -20.36 -5.62
C HIS A 91 22.96 -21.45 -6.40
N GLU A 92 23.13 -22.70 -5.95
CA GLU A 92 22.39 -23.85 -6.42
C GLU A 92 21.17 -24.13 -5.51
N PRO A 93 20.16 -24.90 -5.98
CA PRO A 93 19.02 -25.28 -5.15
C PRO A 93 19.39 -25.97 -3.84
N SER A 94 20.49 -26.74 -3.82
CA SER A 94 21.05 -27.41 -2.65
C SER A 94 21.46 -26.44 -1.53
N ASP A 95 21.90 -25.21 -1.90
CA ASP A 95 22.31 -24.19 -0.93
C ASP A 95 21.13 -23.64 -0.10
N PHE A 96 19.91 -23.84 -0.60
CA PHE A 96 18.67 -23.48 0.12
C PHE A 96 17.94 -24.70 0.70
N SER A 97 18.08 -25.86 0.06
CA SER A 97 17.46 -27.12 0.54
C SER A 97 18.29 -27.83 1.60
N GLY A 98 19.57 -27.50 1.70
CA GLY A 98 20.56 -28.22 2.47
C GLY A 98 21.19 -29.39 1.72
N LEU A 99 22.32 -29.87 2.21
CA LEU A 99 23.01 -31.05 1.70
C LEU A 99 22.61 -32.29 2.48
N PRO A 100 22.29 -33.43 1.86
CA PRO A 100 21.97 -34.66 2.56
C PRO A 100 23.18 -35.17 3.32
N ILE A 101 23.02 -35.47 4.61
CA ILE A 101 24.01 -36.14 5.43
C ILE A 101 23.61 -37.61 5.48
N VAL A 102 24.45 -38.47 4.92
CA VAL A 102 24.24 -39.92 5.03
C VAL A 102 24.87 -40.34 6.37
N GLY A 103 24.05 -40.75 7.33
CA GLY A 103 24.50 -41.34 8.59
C GLY A 103 24.90 -42.80 8.42
N ASP A 104 25.78 -43.28 9.27
CA ASP A 104 26.23 -44.68 9.27
C ASP A 104 25.20 -45.63 9.91
N ASP A 105 24.13 -45.14 10.55
CA ASP A 105 23.11 -45.96 11.22
C ASP A 105 21.88 -46.15 10.33
N PRO A 106 21.62 -47.39 9.85
CA PRO A 106 20.43 -47.67 9.05
C PRO A 106 19.11 -47.54 9.84
N ALA A 107 19.15 -47.43 11.16
CA ALA A 107 17.98 -47.30 12.00
C ALA A 107 17.47 -45.85 12.10
N GLU A 108 18.27 -44.82 11.68
CA GLU A 108 17.81 -43.45 11.58
C GLU A 108 16.79 -43.31 10.46
N GLN A 109 15.55 -43.02 10.84
CA GLN A 109 14.47 -42.79 9.89
C GLN A 109 14.63 -41.41 9.23
N GLY A 110 15.21 -41.38 8.04
CA GLY A 110 15.33 -40.20 7.20
C GLY A 110 16.78 -39.73 6.99
N VAL A 111 16.97 -38.88 5.99
CA VAL A 111 18.26 -38.24 5.68
C VAL A 111 18.22 -36.80 6.17
N PRO A 112 19.00 -36.44 7.21
CA PRO A 112 19.06 -35.04 7.65
C PRO A 112 19.71 -34.18 6.57
N MET A 113 19.22 -32.95 6.43
CA MET A 113 19.72 -31.97 5.46
C MET A 113 20.59 -30.94 6.19
N ALA A 114 21.90 -30.92 5.91
CA ALA A 114 22.80 -29.93 6.50
C ALA A 114 22.50 -28.52 5.94
N PRO A 115 22.14 -27.57 6.79
CA PRO A 115 21.88 -26.21 6.31
C PRO A 115 23.19 -25.46 6.00
N PRO A 116 23.15 -24.43 5.16
CA PRO A 116 24.29 -23.58 4.90
C PRO A 116 24.67 -22.73 6.13
N ASP A 117 25.94 -22.38 6.23
CA ASP A 117 26.49 -21.66 7.39
C ASP A 117 25.82 -20.29 7.64
N TRP A 118 25.46 -19.56 6.57
CA TRP A 118 24.76 -18.28 6.70
C TRP A 118 23.39 -18.43 7.39
N ALA A 119 22.68 -19.54 7.15
CA ALA A 119 21.40 -19.83 7.81
C ALA A 119 21.60 -20.18 9.30
N VAL A 120 22.65 -20.94 9.60
CA VAL A 120 23.02 -21.28 10.99
C VAL A 120 23.33 -20.01 11.77
N ARG A 121 24.08 -19.06 11.16
CA ARG A 121 24.37 -17.76 11.80
C ARG A 121 23.10 -16.96 12.09
N LEU A 122 22.15 -16.88 11.16
CA LEU A 122 20.87 -16.21 11.38
C LEU A 122 20.05 -16.84 12.51
N VAL A 123 20.00 -18.17 12.56
CA VAL A 123 19.27 -18.87 13.63
C VAL A 123 19.92 -18.63 15.00
N ARG A 124 21.26 -18.65 15.07
CA ARG A 124 21.99 -18.34 16.32
C ARG A 124 21.82 -16.90 16.77
N ALA A 125 21.71 -15.96 15.84
CA ALA A 125 21.47 -14.55 16.15
C ALA A 125 20.02 -14.29 16.62
N GLY A 126 19.07 -15.19 16.31
CA GLY A 126 17.66 -15.06 16.66
C GLY A 126 16.91 -13.99 15.89
N ARG A 127 17.63 -13.05 15.28
CA ARG A 127 17.09 -11.91 14.52
C ARG A 127 18.05 -11.51 13.40
N GLY A 128 17.54 -10.79 12.40
CA GLY A 128 18.38 -10.29 11.30
C GLY A 128 17.57 -9.85 10.08
N LEU A 129 18.25 -9.21 9.15
CA LEU A 129 17.74 -8.92 7.82
C LEU A 129 18.42 -9.86 6.82
N LEU A 130 17.66 -10.80 6.27
CA LEU A 130 18.10 -11.65 5.16
C LEU A 130 17.82 -10.92 3.85
N PHE A 131 18.87 -10.59 3.15
CA PHE A 131 18.82 -9.93 1.85
C PHE A 131 19.15 -10.93 0.74
N LEU A 132 18.17 -11.19 -0.14
CA LEU A 132 18.28 -12.05 -1.30
C LEU A 132 18.51 -11.16 -2.52
N ASP A 133 19.75 -10.99 -2.92
CA ASP A 133 20.10 -10.15 -4.08
C ASP A 133 20.01 -10.92 -5.40
N GLU A 134 19.80 -10.20 -6.50
CA GLU A 134 19.73 -10.72 -7.86
C GLU A 134 18.66 -11.83 -8.07
N LEU A 135 17.49 -11.68 -7.44
CA LEU A 135 16.45 -12.69 -7.50
C LEU A 135 15.93 -12.96 -8.93
N SER A 136 15.91 -11.94 -9.80
CA SER A 136 15.46 -12.06 -11.21
C SER A 136 16.43 -12.81 -12.12
N THR A 137 17.69 -12.96 -11.72
CA THR A 137 18.70 -13.72 -12.46
C THR A 137 18.86 -15.14 -11.93
N ALA A 138 18.18 -15.48 -10.83
CA ALA A 138 18.17 -16.83 -10.26
C ALA A 138 17.41 -17.82 -11.17
N PRO A 139 18.00 -18.97 -11.53
CA PRO A 139 17.32 -20.00 -12.32
C PRO A 139 16.01 -20.48 -11.67
N PRO A 140 15.04 -20.99 -12.45
CA PRO A 140 13.76 -21.48 -11.93
C PRO A 140 13.87 -22.51 -10.80
N ALA A 141 14.88 -23.38 -10.85
CA ALA A 141 15.15 -24.36 -9.79
C ALA A 141 15.54 -23.69 -8.45
N VAL A 142 16.33 -22.62 -8.51
CA VAL A 142 16.70 -21.81 -7.33
C VAL A 142 15.50 -21.05 -6.82
N GLN A 143 14.69 -20.46 -7.72
CA GLN A 143 13.44 -19.79 -7.32
C GLN A 143 12.47 -20.75 -6.61
N ALA A 144 12.39 -22.02 -7.04
CA ALA A 144 11.58 -23.04 -6.38
C ALA A 144 12.09 -23.36 -4.96
N ALA A 145 13.41 -23.44 -4.76
CA ALA A 145 14.00 -23.60 -3.42
C ALA A 145 13.77 -22.39 -2.53
N LEU A 146 13.92 -21.17 -3.07
CA LEU A 146 13.62 -19.91 -2.37
C LEU A 146 12.14 -19.76 -1.98
N LEU A 147 11.24 -20.36 -2.75
CA LEU A 147 9.82 -20.37 -2.42
C LEU A 147 9.58 -20.99 -1.05
N ARG A 148 10.28 -22.08 -0.71
CA ARG A 148 10.18 -22.71 0.61
C ARG A 148 10.73 -21.82 1.71
N LEU A 149 11.86 -21.16 1.44
CA LEU A 149 12.45 -20.20 2.38
C LEU A 149 11.48 -19.05 2.70
N VAL A 150 10.89 -18.45 1.67
CA VAL A 150 9.97 -17.32 1.83
C VAL A 150 8.62 -17.74 2.44
N LEU A 151 8.12 -18.94 2.10
CA LEU A 151 6.82 -19.42 2.56
C LEU A 151 6.88 -20.02 3.96
N GLU A 152 7.78 -21.01 4.13
CA GLU A 152 7.86 -21.83 5.34
C GLU A 152 8.88 -21.29 6.33
N ARG A 153 9.67 -20.29 5.92
CA ARG A 153 10.81 -19.77 6.70
C ARG A 153 11.78 -20.91 7.08
N ARG A 154 12.00 -21.87 6.16
CA ARG A 154 12.83 -23.05 6.38
C ARG A 154 13.93 -23.17 5.35
N ILE A 155 15.09 -23.62 5.81
CA ILE A 155 16.28 -23.91 5.02
C ILE A 155 16.79 -25.27 5.45
N GLY A 156 16.68 -26.27 4.58
CA GLY A 156 16.95 -27.64 4.98
C GLY A 156 16.06 -28.06 6.17
N SER A 157 16.68 -28.48 7.24
CA SER A 157 16.02 -28.81 8.51
C SER A 157 15.82 -27.61 9.45
N LEU A 158 16.47 -26.45 9.18
CA LEU A 158 16.40 -25.28 10.05
C LEU A 158 15.14 -24.46 9.83
N GLN A 159 14.50 -24.05 10.94
CA GLN A 159 13.45 -23.05 10.97
C GLN A 159 14.07 -21.69 11.26
N LEU A 160 13.84 -20.68 10.43
CA LEU A 160 14.25 -19.32 10.71
C LEU A 160 13.43 -18.72 11.85
N PRO A 161 14.09 -18.04 12.80
CA PRO A 161 13.40 -17.35 13.88
C PRO A 161 12.42 -16.28 13.40
N PRO A 162 11.36 -15.97 14.16
CA PRO A 162 10.43 -14.89 13.85
C PRO A 162 11.10 -13.52 13.71
N GLY A 163 12.25 -13.31 14.38
CA GLY A 163 13.04 -12.09 14.30
C GLY A 163 13.80 -11.85 13.00
N VAL A 164 13.83 -12.83 12.09
CA VAL A 164 14.47 -12.67 10.78
C VAL A 164 13.48 -12.03 9.80
N ARG A 165 13.88 -10.96 9.16
CA ARG A 165 13.13 -10.26 8.11
C ARG A 165 13.71 -10.60 6.76
N ILE A 166 12.88 -10.69 5.71
CA ILE A 166 13.30 -11.07 4.36
C ILE A 166 13.07 -9.90 3.42
N VAL A 167 14.14 -9.46 2.76
CA VAL A 167 14.07 -8.49 1.66
C VAL A 167 14.81 -9.09 0.48
N ALA A 168 14.25 -8.97 -0.70
CA ALA A 168 14.88 -9.38 -1.95
C ALA A 168 15.09 -8.18 -2.88
N ALA A 169 16.00 -8.30 -3.84
CA ALA A 169 16.16 -7.34 -4.91
C ALA A 169 16.14 -8.05 -6.27
N ALA A 170 15.56 -7.35 -7.24
CA ALA A 170 15.50 -7.78 -8.62
C ALA A 170 15.74 -6.60 -9.55
N ASN A 171 16.32 -6.87 -10.72
CA ASN A 171 16.46 -5.89 -11.78
C ASN A 171 15.30 -6.02 -12.76
N PRO A 172 14.76 -4.89 -13.29
CA PRO A 172 13.77 -4.94 -14.35
C PRO A 172 14.29 -5.70 -15.57
N ARG A 173 13.38 -6.37 -16.26
CA ARG A 173 13.74 -7.17 -17.46
C ARG A 173 14.40 -6.35 -18.56
N SER A 174 14.10 -5.07 -18.64
CA SER A 174 14.73 -4.12 -19.57
C SER A 174 16.24 -3.96 -19.36
N SER A 175 16.73 -4.22 -18.14
CA SER A 175 18.13 -4.08 -17.75
C SER A 175 18.82 -5.40 -17.38
N ALA A 176 18.08 -6.52 -17.38
CA ALA A 176 18.61 -7.87 -17.11
C ALA A 176 18.65 -8.68 -18.42
N ALA A 177 19.80 -8.72 -19.08
CA ALA A 177 19.97 -9.39 -20.38
C ALA A 177 19.63 -10.90 -20.35
N ASP A 178 19.83 -11.57 -19.20
CA ASP A 178 19.60 -13.02 -19.00
C ASP A 178 18.64 -13.30 -17.82
N GLY A 179 17.72 -12.37 -17.49
CA GLY A 179 16.82 -12.51 -16.37
C GLY A 179 15.69 -13.52 -16.61
N TRP A 180 15.36 -14.30 -15.58
CA TRP A 180 14.18 -15.16 -15.53
C TRP A 180 12.99 -14.39 -14.99
N GLU A 181 11.80 -14.72 -15.49
CA GLU A 181 10.57 -14.23 -14.85
C GLU A 181 10.41 -14.89 -13.47
N LEU A 182 9.98 -14.10 -12.50
CA LEU A 182 9.64 -14.67 -11.19
C LEU A 182 8.44 -15.61 -11.34
N SER A 183 8.55 -16.79 -10.76
CA SER A 183 7.43 -17.70 -10.72
C SER A 183 6.24 -17.06 -9.99
N PRO A 184 5.01 -17.17 -10.52
CA PRO A 184 3.83 -16.53 -9.91
C PRO A 184 3.62 -16.88 -8.43
N PRO A 185 3.90 -18.13 -7.98
CA PRO A 185 3.81 -18.46 -6.56
C PRO A 185 4.81 -17.70 -5.69
N LEU A 186 6.03 -17.45 -6.18
CA LEU A 186 7.05 -16.69 -5.46
C LEU A 186 6.72 -15.19 -5.46
N ALA A 187 6.35 -14.65 -6.63
CA ALA A 187 6.00 -13.24 -6.78
C ALA A 187 4.85 -12.83 -5.84
N ASN A 188 3.79 -13.62 -5.75
CA ASN A 188 2.61 -13.32 -4.90
C ASN A 188 2.88 -13.41 -3.39
N ARG A 189 4.14 -13.60 -2.98
CA ARG A 189 4.56 -13.62 -1.56
C ARG A 189 5.30 -12.40 -1.13
N PHE A 190 5.66 -11.54 -2.09
CA PHE A 190 6.39 -10.32 -1.82
C PHE A 190 5.50 -9.07 -1.90
N VAL A 191 5.85 -8.08 -1.11
CA VAL A 191 5.47 -6.68 -1.32
C VAL A 191 6.43 -6.12 -2.36
N HIS A 192 5.94 -5.78 -3.55
CA HIS A 192 6.75 -5.27 -4.64
C HIS A 192 6.90 -3.76 -4.54
N LEU A 193 8.11 -3.26 -4.33
CA LEU A 193 8.41 -1.84 -4.29
C LEU A 193 9.33 -1.47 -5.44
N GLN A 194 8.97 -0.44 -6.19
CA GLN A 194 9.85 0.16 -7.17
C GLN A 194 10.88 1.01 -6.42
N TRP A 195 12.16 0.70 -6.60
CA TRP A 195 13.26 1.44 -6.01
C TRP A 195 13.89 2.34 -7.05
N THR A 196 13.83 3.64 -6.83
CA THR A 196 14.41 4.66 -7.69
C THR A 196 15.39 5.49 -6.88
N HIS A 197 16.37 6.08 -7.54
CA HIS A 197 17.28 7.03 -6.89
C HIS A 197 16.73 8.45 -6.98
N ASP A 198 16.94 9.21 -5.92
CA ASP A 198 16.76 10.66 -5.93
C ASP A 198 18.08 11.32 -6.35
N HIS A 199 18.04 12.09 -7.43
CA HIS A 199 19.22 12.79 -7.96
C HIS A 199 19.89 13.69 -6.91
N GLU A 200 19.12 14.46 -6.15
CA GLU A 200 19.67 15.35 -5.13
C GLU A 200 20.33 14.59 -3.98
N VAL A 201 19.75 13.45 -3.59
CA VAL A 201 20.32 12.57 -2.57
C VAL A 201 21.67 12.00 -3.04
N VAL A 202 21.75 11.55 -4.29
CA VAL A 202 22.98 11.03 -4.86
C VAL A 202 24.06 12.11 -4.93
N VAL A 203 23.73 13.30 -5.44
CA VAL A 203 24.70 14.42 -5.54
C VAL A 203 25.21 14.83 -4.17
N ARG A 204 24.35 14.97 -3.18
CA ARG A 204 24.75 15.27 -1.80
C ARG A 204 25.62 14.17 -1.19
N GLY A 205 25.24 12.91 -1.45
CA GLY A 205 25.99 11.76 -0.96
C GLY A 205 27.40 11.69 -1.51
N LEU A 206 27.55 11.86 -2.83
CA LEU A 206 28.86 11.94 -3.49
C LEU A 206 29.70 13.13 -3.00
N GLY A 207 29.04 14.22 -2.59
CA GLY A 207 29.67 15.36 -1.91
C GLY A 207 30.10 15.10 -0.46
N GLY A 208 29.95 13.88 0.05
CA GLY A 208 30.37 13.47 1.40
C GLY A 208 29.26 13.48 2.46
N THR A 209 28.00 13.77 2.09
CA THR A 209 26.89 13.88 3.05
C THR A 209 25.72 12.95 2.64
N TRP A 210 25.88 11.65 2.89
CA TRP A 210 24.76 10.71 2.70
C TRP A 210 23.71 10.92 3.80
N PRO A 211 22.44 11.11 3.42
CA PRO A 211 21.38 11.23 4.41
C PRO A 211 21.25 9.91 5.20
N ARG A 212 21.04 10.02 6.51
CA ARG A 212 20.75 8.85 7.34
C ARG A 212 19.32 8.37 7.07
N ALA A 213 19.13 7.05 7.16
CA ALA A 213 17.79 6.49 7.09
C ALA A 213 16.97 7.01 8.29
N THR A 214 15.86 7.68 7.97
CA THR A 214 14.89 8.14 8.98
C THR A 214 13.79 7.09 9.07
N LEU A 215 13.45 6.66 10.29
CA LEU A 215 12.41 5.67 10.52
C LEU A 215 11.03 6.34 10.62
N PRO A 216 9.96 5.74 10.08
CA PRO A 216 8.61 6.21 10.31
C PRO A 216 8.23 6.02 11.78
N ARG A 217 7.46 6.94 12.33
CA ARG A 217 6.97 6.82 13.70
C ARG A 217 5.67 6.02 13.74
N LEU A 218 5.75 4.79 14.18
CA LEU A 218 4.57 3.97 14.43
C LEU A 218 3.98 4.29 15.82
N LYS A 219 2.65 4.40 15.89
CA LYS A 219 1.89 4.63 17.13
C LYS A 219 1.17 3.33 17.52
N PRO A 220 1.76 2.51 18.41
CA PRO A 220 1.18 1.21 18.77
C PRO A 220 -0.23 1.33 19.35
N GLU A 221 -0.52 2.40 20.09
CA GLU A 221 -1.83 2.69 20.65
C GLU A 221 -2.93 2.88 19.60
N LYS A 222 -2.55 3.25 18.37
CA LYS A 222 -3.47 3.40 17.22
C LYS A 222 -3.61 2.15 16.37
N LEU A 223 -2.78 1.12 16.64
CA LEU A 223 -2.71 -0.04 15.75
C LEU A 223 -4.03 -0.83 15.70
N ALA A 224 -4.70 -0.99 16.84
CA ALA A 224 -5.99 -1.69 16.91
C ALA A 224 -7.06 -0.98 16.06
N GLU A 225 -7.20 0.33 16.23
CA GLU A 225 -8.12 1.16 15.43
C GLU A 225 -7.77 1.12 13.94
N ALA A 226 -6.47 1.19 13.62
CA ALA A 226 -5.98 1.11 12.24
C ALA A 226 -6.25 -0.25 11.60
N VAL A 227 -6.15 -1.35 12.35
CA VAL A 227 -6.54 -2.71 11.89
C VAL A 227 -8.02 -2.77 11.57
N ASP A 228 -8.88 -2.21 12.42
CA ASP A 228 -10.33 -2.18 12.18
C ASP A 228 -10.68 -1.31 10.97
N PHE A 229 -10.02 -0.18 10.80
CA PHE A 229 -10.16 0.64 9.59
C PHE A 229 -9.73 -0.13 8.33
N ALA A 230 -8.54 -0.74 8.34
CA ALA A 230 -8.02 -1.52 7.23
C ALA A 230 -8.96 -2.70 6.86
N ARG A 231 -9.50 -3.39 7.88
CA ARG A 231 -10.47 -4.48 7.71
C ARG A 231 -11.75 -3.99 7.03
N ARG A 232 -12.32 -2.89 7.49
CA ARG A 232 -13.51 -2.29 6.85
C ARG A 232 -13.24 -1.89 5.41
N ALA A 233 -12.09 -1.27 5.12
CA ALA A 233 -11.74 -0.84 3.78
C ALA A 233 -11.56 -2.00 2.80
N VAL A 234 -10.76 -3.00 3.18
CA VAL A 234 -10.47 -4.17 2.34
C VAL A 234 -11.72 -5.04 2.17
N CYS A 235 -12.38 -5.42 3.27
CA CYS A 235 -13.57 -6.28 3.20
C CYS A 235 -14.72 -5.58 2.49
N GLY A 236 -14.93 -4.28 2.71
CA GLY A 236 -15.95 -3.50 2.02
C GLY A 236 -15.74 -3.46 0.50
N LEU A 237 -14.49 -3.23 0.05
CA LEU A 237 -14.18 -3.29 -1.37
C LEU A 237 -14.43 -4.70 -1.95
N LEU A 238 -13.93 -5.75 -1.28
CA LEU A 238 -14.05 -7.12 -1.78
C LEU A 238 -15.49 -7.62 -1.79
N ALA A 239 -16.32 -7.20 -0.84
CA ALA A 239 -17.75 -7.49 -0.84
C ALA A 239 -18.47 -6.81 -2.03
N ALA A 240 -18.11 -5.57 -2.35
CA ALA A 240 -18.66 -4.84 -3.48
C ALA A 240 -18.11 -5.32 -4.85
N ARG A 241 -16.90 -5.87 -4.86
CA ARG A 241 -16.15 -6.27 -6.07
C ARG A 241 -15.54 -7.67 -5.92
N PRO A 242 -16.34 -8.74 -5.88
CA PRO A 242 -15.85 -10.11 -5.66
C PRO A 242 -14.78 -10.59 -6.67
N ALA A 243 -14.81 -10.07 -7.90
CA ALA A 243 -13.82 -10.39 -8.93
C ALA A 243 -12.39 -9.95 -8.57
N LEU A 244 -12.22 -9.04 -7.59
CA LEU A 244 -10.90 -8.61 -7.11
C LEU A 244 -10.29 -9.54 -6.06
N VAL A 245 -11.03 -10.48 -5.50
CA VAL A 245 -10.52 -11.43 -4.48
C VAL A 245 -9.36 -12.24 -5.04
N HIS A 246 -9.48 -12.71 -6.29
CA HIS A 246 -8.44 -13.48 -6.98
C HIS A 246 -8.46 -13.17 -8.47
N ARG A 247 -7.35 -12.61 -8.97
CA ARG A 247 -7.23 -12.27 -10.39
C ARG A 247 -5.80 -12.47 -10.87
N LEU A 248 -5.49 -13.68 -11.32
CA LEU A 248 -4.20 -13.97 -11.93
C LEU A 248 -4.06 -13.20 -13.26
N PRO A 249 -2.98 -12.42 -13.46
CA PRO A 249 -2.76 -11.72 -14.74
C PRO A 249 -2.66 -12.67 -15.93
N SER A 250 -3.21 -12.27 -17.08
CA SER A 250 -3.11 -13.06 -18.33
C SER A 250 -1.68 -13.05 -18.90
N SER A 251 -0.97 -11.93 -18.81
CA SER A 251 0.41 -11.80 -19.26
C SER A 251 1.39 -12.44 -18.29
N GLU A 252 2.33 -13.24 -18.79
CA GLU A 252 3.40 -13.86 -17.99
C GLU A 252 4.23 -12.81 -17.24
N THR A 253 4.65 -11.76 -17.93
CA THR A 253 5.41 -10.65 -17.32
C THR A 253 4.70 -10.03 -16.11
N ARG A 254 3.37 -9.89 -16.18
CA ARG A 254 2.60 -9.36 -15.04
C ARG A 254 2.42 -10.37 -13.91
N ARG A 255 2.55 -11.67 -14.19
CA ARG A 255 2.48 -12.73 -13.15
C ARG A 255 3.70 -12.71 -12.22
N GLY A 256 4.84 -12.21 -12.70
CA GLY A 256 6.05 -12.01 -11.91
C GLY A 256 6.01 -10.79 -10.98
N GLY A 257 4.94 -9.98 -11.00
CA GLY A 257 4.73 -8.81 -10.16
C GLY A 257 3.63 -9.00 -9.11
N ALA A 258 3.11 -7.89 -8.61
CA ALA A 258 1.99 -7.85 -7.67
C ALA A 258 0.65 -8.13 -8.37
N TRP A 259 -0.20 -8.97 -7.77
CA TRP A 259 -1.54 -9.26 -8.26
C TRP A 259 -2.46 -9.75 -7.13
N PRO A 260 -3.80 -9.54 -7.24
CA PRO A 260 -4.73 -9.80 -6.16
C PRO A 260 -4.97 -11.30 -5.95
N SER A 261 -4.83 -11.72 -4.71
CA SER A 261 -5.13 -13.05 -4.19
C SER A 261 -5.57 -12.91 -2.72
N PRO A 262 -6.19 -13.92 -2.10
CA PRO A 262 -6.49 -13.86 -0.67
C PRO A 262 -5.27 -13.52 0.18
N ARG A 263 -4.09 -14.08 -0.15
CA ARG A 263 -2.82 -13.78 0.53
C ARG A 263 -2.40 -12.32 0.37
N SER A 264 -2.36 -11.80 -0.85
CA SER A 264 -1.92 -10.44 -1.08
C SER A 264 -2.91 -9.42 -0.49
N TRP A 265 -4.18 -9.74 -0.36
CA TRP A 265 -5.16 -8.93 0.36
C TRP A 265 -4.95 -8.94 1.87
N GLU A 266 -4.54 -10.07 2.46
CA GLU A 266 -4.14 -10.15 3.86
C GLU A 266 -2.90 -9.27 4.11
N MET A 267 -1.88 -9.37 3.25
CA MET A 267 -0.70 -8.51 3.30
C MET A 267 -1.11 -7.03 3.18
N THR A 268 -2.01 -6.69 2.25
CA THR A 268 -2.53 -5.34 2.08
C THR A 268 -3.22 -4.83 3.35
N LEU A 269 -4.07 -5.64 3.98
CA LEU A 269 -4.75 -5.26 5.21
C LEU A 269 -3.74 -4.90 6.31
N ARG A 270 -2.71 -5.73 6.48
CA ARG A 270 -1.64 -5.50 7.46
C ARG A 270 -0.87 -4.21 7.16
N LEU A 271 -0.51 -3.97 5.91
CA LEU A 271 0.23 -2.77 5.50
C LEU A 271 -0.59 -1.49 5.63
N VAL A 272 -1.88 -1.53 5.28
CA VAL A 272 -2.80 -0.41 5.48
C VAL A 272 -2.90 -0.06 6.96
N ALA A 273 -3.00 -1.07 7.84
CA ALA A 273 -3.04 -0.84 9.28
C ALA A 273 -1.75 -0.19 9.79
N PHE A 274 -0.58 -0.69 9.40
CA PHE A 274 0.71 -0.13 9.80
C PHE A 274 0.91 1.29 9.28
N ALA A 275 0.61 1.55 8.01
CA ALA A 275 0.71 2.88 7.41
C ALA A 275 -0.25 3.88 8.07
N THR A 276 -1.48 3.46 8.38
CA THR A 276 -2.47 4.29 9.08
C THR A 276 -2.00 4.61 10.52
N ALA A 277 -1.51 3.62 11.25
CA ALA A 277 -1.00 3.81 12.62
C ALA A 277 0.24 4.70 12.66
N ALA A 278 1.07 4.68 11.61
CA ALA A 278 2.22 5.57 11.44
C ALA A 278 1.83 6.99 10.99
N GLY A 279 0.60 7.20 10.52
CA GLY A 279 0.18 8.46 9.90
C GLY A 279 0.92 8.72 8.60
N SER A 280 1.20 7.67 7.83
CA SER A 280 1.95 7.73 6.57
C SER A 280 1.24 8.56 5.51
N SER A 281 2.01 9.10 4.57
CA SER A 281 1.47 9.85 3.45
C SER A 281 0.68 8.96 2.50
N ARG A 282 -0.15 9.57 1.66
CA ARG A 282 -0.88 8.89 0.59
C ARG A 282 0.06 8.16 -0.38
N ASP A 283 1.24 8.72 -0.63
CA ASP A 283 2.24 8.13 -1.52
C ASP A 283 2.78 6.82 -0.95
N VAL A 284 3.13 6.79 0.34
CA VAL A 284 3.55 5.56 1.04
C VAL A 284 2.47 4.50 0.98
N LEU A 285 1.23 4.88 1.30
CA LEU A 285 0.09 3.97 1.24
C LEU A 285 -0.13 3.43 -0.18
N SER A 286 0.02 4.28 -1.20
CA SER A 286 -0.06 3.89 -2.61
C SER A 286 1.03 2.88 -3.00
N LEU A 287 2.27 3.11 -2.59
CA LEU A 287 3.37 2.17 -2.83
C LEU A 287 3.08 0.79 -2.23
N LEU A 288 2.65 0.75 -0.97
CA LEU A 288 2.37 -0.49 -0.24
C LEU A 288 1.19 -1.27 -0.84
N VAL A 289 0.06 -0.60 -1.08
CA VAL A 289 -1.15 -1.24 -1.59
C VAL A 289 -0.95 -1.74 -3.03
N ARG A 290 -0.39 -0.91 -3.90
CA ARG A 290 -0.10 -1.30 -5.30
C ARG A 290 0.98 -2.37 -5.37
N GLY A 291 1.93 -2.32 -4.44
CA GLY A 291 2.99 -3.32 -4.31
C GLY A 291 2.50 -4.71 -3.88
N THR A 292 1.29 -4.83 -3.37
CA THR A 292 0.72 -6.13 -2.95
C THR A 292 -0.30 -6.68 -3.94
N VAL A 293 -1.28 -5.87 -4.35
CA VAL A 293 -2.40 -6.34 -5.18
C VAL A 293 -2.34 -5.83 -6.63
N GLY A 294 -1.30 -5.09 -6.99
CA GLY A 294 -1.13 -4.49 -8.31
C GLY A 294 -1.87 -3.17 -8.48
N ASP A 295 -1.57 -2.48 -9.57
CA ASP A 295 -2.02 -1.09 -9.81
C ASP A 295 -3.54 -0.94 -9.81
N GLY A 296 -4.26 -1.72 -10.63
CA GLY A 296 -5.71 -1.58 -10.78
C GLY A 296 -6.47 -1.79 -9.46
N PRO A 297 -6.38 -2.98 -8.85
CA PRO A 297 -7.02 -3.25 -7.56
C PRO A 297 -6.55 -2.33 -6.43
N GLY A 298 -5.26 -1.96 -6.45
CA GLY A 298 -4.69 -1.04 -5.48
C GLY A 298 -5.30 0.35 -5.56
N LEU A 299 -5.44 0.92 -6.75
CA LEU A 299 -6.09 2.21 -6.96
C LEU A 299 -7.58 2.18 -6.58
N GLU A 300 -8.27 1.05 -6.85
CA GLU A 300 -9.67 0.87 -6.43
C GLU A 300 -9.81 0.88 -4.90
N LEU A 301 -8.89 0.21 -4.17
CA LEU A 301 -8.87 0.24 -2.71
C LEU A 301 -8.60 1.65 -2.19
N LEU A 302 -7.58 2.31 -2.72
CA LEU A 302 -7.22 3.66 -2.32
C LEU A 302 -8.40 4.64 -2.52
N ALA A 303 -9.08 4.57 -3.66
CA ALA A 303 -10.26 5.37 -3.94
C ALA A 303 -11.45 5.01 -3.00
N SER A 304 -11.57 3.74 -2.61
CA SER A 304 -12.58 3.32 -1.64
C SER A 304 -12.29 3.87 -0.24
N MET A 305 -11.03 3.85 0.20
CA MET A 305 -10.60 4.44 1.47
C MET A 305 -10.85 5.94 1.52
N ASP A 306 -10.53 6.66 0.44
CA ASP A 306 -10.81 8.10 0.35
C ASP A 306 -12.30 8.41 0.55
N ARG A 307 -13.19 7.55 0.04
CA ARG A 307 -14.64 7.69 0.25
C ARG A 307 -15.09 7.38 1.68
N MET A 308 -14.37 6.52 2.40
CA MET A 308 -14.67 6.23 3.82
C MET A 308 -14.29 7.39 4.75
N ASP A 309 -13.32 8.21 4.32
CA ASP A 309 -12.87 9.40 5.06
C ASP A 309 -13.72 10.65 4.75
N LEU A 310 -14.76 10.52 3.89
CA LEU A 310 -15.64 11.64 3.63
C LEU A 310 -16.50 11.95 4.86
N PRO A 311 -16.65 13.23 5.24
CA PRO A 311 -17.56 13.64 6.28
C PRO A 311 -18.99 13.20 5.97
N ASP A 312 -19.71 12.76 7.01
CA ASP A 312 -21.12 12.39 6.86
C ASP A 312 -21.93 13.62 6.43
N PRO A 313 -22.63 13.58 5.28
CA PRO A 313 -23.46 14.68 4.81
C PRO A 313 -24.52 15.11 5.83
N GLU A 314 -25.05 14.20 6.65
CA GLU A 314 -26.05 14.53 7.65
C GLU A 314 -25.46 15.37 8.81
N VAL A 315 -24.23 15.05 9.22
CA VAL A 315 -23.49 15.85 10.22
C VAL A 315 -23.18 17.24 9.69
N LEU A 316 -22.75 17.34 8.42
CA LEU A 316 -22.46 18.62 7.78
C LEU A 316 -23.73 19.50 7.64
N LEU A 317 -24.86 18.88 7.27
CA LEU A 317 -26.14 19.58 7.15
C LEU A 317 -26.70 20.03 8.50
N ALA A 318 -26.39 19.31 9.59
CA ALA A 318 -26.80 19.67 10.93
C ALA A 318 -26.05 20.91 11.49
N ASP A 319 -24.76 21.05 11.16
CA ASP A 319 -23.93 22.20 11.56
C ASP A 319 -23.06 22.70 10.39
N PRO A 320 -23.62 23.46 9.43
CA PRO A 320 -22.89 23.98 8.30
C PRO A 320 -21.78 24.97 8.68
N ALA A 321 -21.97 25.69 9.82
CA ALA A 321 -21.01 26.69 10.28
C ALA A 321 -19.75 26.08 10.90
N GLY A 322 -19.89 24.98 11.63
CA GLY A 322 -18.81 24.20 12.22
C GLY A 322 -18.17 23.18 11.26
N ALA A 323 -18.73 23.02 10.05
CA ALA A 323 -18.29 22.00 9.11
C ALA A 323 -16.81 22.11 8.74
N ASP A 324 -16.05 21.01 8.94
CA ASP A 324 -14.67 20.87 8.44
C ASP A 324 -14.70 20.18 7.07
N LEU A 325 -14.48 20.97 6.03
CA LEU A 325 -14.45 20.46 4.65
C LEU A 325 -13.05 19.97 4.29
N PRO A 326 -12.93 18.82 3.60
CA PRO A 326 -11.64 18.30 3.16
C PRO A 326 -10.82 19.34 2.39
N ARG A 327 -9.49 19.37 2.62
CA ARG A 327 -8.59 20.28 1.90
C ARG A 327 -8.28 19.81 0.48
N ARG A 328 -8.29 18.49 0.23
CA ARG A 328 -8.09 17.91 -1.10
C ARG A 328 -9.31 18.18 -1.98
N GLY A 329 -9.10 18.69 -3.19
CA GLY A 329 -10.17 19.10 -4.09
C GLY A 329 -11.12 17.97 -4.48
N ASP A 330 -10.59 16.76 -4.76
CA ASP A 330 -11.39 15.58 -5.10
C ASP A 330 -12.29 15.10 -3.95
N LEU A 331 -11.77 15.08 -2.71
CA LEU A 331 -12.57 14.73 -1.52
C LEU A 331 -13.60 15.81 -1.21
N ARG A 332 -13.21 17.09 -1.36
CA ARG A 332 -14.13 18.21 -1.18
C ARG A 332 -15.28 18.17 -2.19
N GLN A 333 -15.00 17.90 -3.46
CA GLN A 333 -16.02 17.71 -4.49
C GLN A 333 -16.97 16.57 -4.11
N ALA A 334 -16.42 15.40 -3.76
CA ALA A 334 -17.22 14.25 -3.36
C ALA A 334 -18.07 14.53 -2.11
N THR A 335 -17.56 15.31 -1.14
CA THR A 335 -18.30 15.76 0.04
C THR A 335 -19.49 16.64 -0.36
N LEU A 336 -19.27 17.63 -1.22
CA LEU A 336 -20.33 18.54 -1.68
C LEU A 336 -21.40 17.80 -2.51
N ASP A 337 -20.98 16.88 -3.37
CA ASP A 337 -21.89 16.02 -4.13
C ASP A 337 -22.73 15.12 -3.20
N GLY A 338 -22.11 14.58 -2.13
CA GLY A 338 -22.79 13.82 -1.07
C GLY A 338 -23.85 14.65 -0.34
N VAL A 339 -23.53 15.89 0.00
CA VAL A 339 -24.48 16.84 0.63
C VAL A 339 -25.68 17.10 -0.29
N VAL A 340 -25.44 17.37 -1.59
CA VAL A 340 -26.54 17.59 -2.54
C VAL A 340 -27.40 16.32 -2.72
N ALA A 341 -26.76 15.13 -2.75
CA ALA A 341 -27.47 13.86 -2.81
C ALA A 341 -28.35 13.62 -1.58
N ALA A 342 -27.87 13.96 -0.38
CA ALA A 342 -28.63 13.86 0.87
C ALA A 342 -29.85 14.79 0.88
N VAL A 343 -29.71 16.03 0.35
CA VAL A 343 -30.85 16.96 0.18
C VAL A 343 -31.85 16.43 -0.85
N ARG A 344 -31.36 15.85 -1.97
CA ARG A 344 -32.23 15.23 -2.99
C ARG A 344 -33.03 14.07 -2.44
N HIS A 345 -32.40 13.24 -1.61
CA HIS A 345 -33.07 12.08 -1.00
C HIS A 345 -34.15 12.51 -0.02
N ARG A 346 -33.90 13.58 0.74
CA ARG A 346 -34.84 14.12 1.74
C ARG A 346 -34.94 15.65 1.58
N PRO A 347 -35.81 16.15 0.66
CA PRO A 347 -35.87 17.55 0.30
C PRO A 347 -36.71 18.35 1.34
N GLU A 348 -36.00 18.98 2.27
CA GLU A 348 -36.51 19.89 3.28
C GLU A 348 -35.82 21.25 3.14
N LYS A 349 -36.60 22.35 3.44
CA LYS A 349 -36.06 23.71 3.29
C LYS A 349 -34.84 23.95 4.16
N SER A 350 -34.85 23.51 5.41
CA SER A 350 -33.73 23.68 6.34
C SER A 350 -32.43 23.00 5.82
N ARG A 351 -32.56 21.81 5.24
CA ARG A 351 -31.46 21.05 4.66
C ARG A 351 -30.95 21.72 3.37
N TRP A 352 -31.85 22.24 2.57
CA TRP A 352 -31.49 22.99 1.35
C TRP A 352 -30.76 24.27 1.71
N ASP A 353 -31.22 25.06 2.72
CA ASP A 353 -30.53 26.25 3.20
C ASP A 353 -29.14 25.91 3.78
N ALA A 354 -29.02 24.82 4.54
CA ALA A 354 -27.76 24.33 5.11
C ALA A 354 -26.77 23.94 4.00
N ALA A 355 -27.23 23.28 2.94
CA ALA A 355 -26.39 22.93 1.80
C ALA A 355 -25.83 24.17 1.09
N TRP A 356 -26.64 25.23 0.91
CA TRP A 356 -26.15 26.50 0.37
C TRP A 356 -25.08 27.14 1.25
N ALA A 357 -25.24 27.10 2.58
CA ALA A 357 -24.24 27.59 3.52
C ALA A 357 -22.91 26.82 3.39
N LEU A 358 -22.95 25.50 3.18
CA LEU A 358 -21.77 24.68 2.93
C LEU A 358 -21.07 25.03 1.62
N LEU A 359 -21.82 25.31 0.54
CA LEU A 359 -21.25 25.76 -0.74
C LEU A 359 -20.57 27.12 -0.59
N VAL A 360 -21.17 28.06 0.14
CA VAL A 360 -20.53 29.35 0.46
C VAL A 360 -19.22 29.16 1.22
N ARG A 361 -19.24 28.29 2.25
CA ARG A 361 -18.05 27.95 3.02
C ARG A 361 -16.94 27.33 2.14
N ALA A 362 -17.30 26.48 1.18
CA ALA A 362 -16.33 25.94 0.23
C ALA A 362 -15.65 27.01 -0.62
N VAL A 363 -16.39 28.05 -1.06
CA VAL A 363 -15.83 29.22 -1.75
C VAL A 363 -14.93 30.02 -0.83
N GLU A 364 -15.36 30.34 0.39
CA GLU A 364 -14.61 31.11 1.39
C GLU A 364 -13.30 30.41 1.79
N THR A 365 -13.25 29.07 1.73
CA THR A 365 -12.07 28.25 2.01
C THR A 365 -11.22 27.92 0.76
N GLY A 366 -11.42 28.64 -0.34
CA GLY A 366 -10.53 28.65 -1.51
C GLY A 366 -10.85 27.59 -2.58
N ALA A 367 -12.09 27.12 -2.69
CA ALA A 367 -12.51 26.15 -3.70
C ALA A 367 -13.74 26.61 -4.54
N PRO A 368 -13.67 27.79 -5.20
CA PRO A 368 -14.81 28.32 -5.95
C PRO A 368 -15.20 27.46 -7.16
N ASP A 369 -14.25 26.76 -7.79
CA ASP A 369 -14.48 25.95 -8.98
C ASP A 369 -15.32 24.71 -8.68
N LEU A 370 -15.19 24.17 -7.44
CA LEU A 370 -15.88 22.95 -7.03
C LEU A 370 -17.35 23.11 -6.70
N VAL A 371 -17.84 24.35 -6.55
CA VAL A 371 -19.23 24.62 -6.17
C VAL A 371 -20.20 24.77 -7.34
N VAL A 372 -19.70 24.91 -8.57
CA VAL A 372 -20.52 25.21 -9.75
C VAL A 372 -21.56 24.12 -10.04
N VAL A 373 -21.10 22.87 -10.12
CA VAL A 373 -21.98 21.72 -10.38
C VAL A 373 -22.92 21.41 -9.22
N PRO A 374 -22.45 21.32 -7.96
CA PRO A 374 -23.32 21.20 -6.80
C PRO A 374 -24.38 22.32 -6.69
N ALA A 375 -24.00 23.58 -6.91
CA ALA A 375 -24.90 24.71 -6.86
C ALA A 375 -26.00 24.62 -7.93
N THR A 376 -25.65 24.27 -9.17
CA THR A 376 -26.60 24.09 -10.25
C THR A 376 -27.60 22.97 -9.92
N THR A 377 -27.11 21.86 -9.37
CA THR A 377 -27.95 20.72 -8.98
C THR A 377 -28.88 21.10 -7.81
N LEU A 378 -28.33 21.80 -6.80
CA LEU A 378 -29.08 22.24 -5.63
C LEU A 378 -30.17 23.26 -6.00
N ALA A 379 -29.88 24.17 -6.94
CA ALA A 379 -30.85 25.13 -7.44
C ALA A 379 -32.03 24.42 -8.13
N ALA A 380 -31.78 23.33 -8.86
CA ALA A 380 -32.83 22.56 -9.54
C ALA A 380 -33.74 21.79 -8.52
N LEU A 381 -33.31 21.61 -7.28
CA LEU A 381 -34.09 20.99 -6.21
C LEU A 381 -35.02 21.98 -5.49
N ARG A 382 -34.96 23.27 -5.84
CA ARG A 382 -35.77 24.31 -5.21
C ARG A 382 -37.26 24.03 -5.44
N ARG A 383 -38.08 24.16 -4.37
CA ARG A 383 -39.52 24.18 -4.48
C ARG A 383 -40.05 25.62 -4.56
N GLU A 384 -41.25 25.81 -5.12
CA GLU A 384 -41.83 27.13 -5.34
C GLU A 384 -42.06 27.91 -4.03
N ASP A 385 -42.31 27.19 -2.92
CA ASP A 385 -42.55 27.72 -1.58
C ASP A 385 -41.26 28.03 -0.79
N TRP A 386 -40.07 27.83 -1.40
CA TRP A 386 -38.80 28.09 -0.69
C TRP A 386 -38.19 29.43 -1.11
N ASP A 387 -38.00 30.31 -0.14
CA ASP A 387 -37.27 31.55 -0.34
C ASP A 387 -35.80 31.28 -0.61
N VAL A 388 -35.19 32.11 -1.46
CA VAL A 388 -33.76 32.01 -1.79
C VAL A 388 -32.95 32.54 -0.63
N PRO A 389 -31.99 31.76 -0.06
CA PRO A 389 -31.14 32.24 1.01
C PRO A 389 -30.25 33.41 0.58
N ALA A 390 -30.09 34.44 1.40
CA ALA A 390 -29.21 35.59 1.14
C ALA A 390 -27.74 35.18 0.88
N SER A 391 -27.31 34.02 1.42
CA SER A 391 -25.98 33.46 1.19
C SER A 391 -25.66 33.16 -0.27
N ILE A 392 -26.68 32.95 -1.13
CA ILE A 392 -26.49 32.70 -2.56
C ILE A 392 -25.89 33.90 -3.31
N GLU A 393 -26.10 35.13 -2.82
CA GLU A 393 -25.49 36.33 -3.42
C GLU A 393 -23.97 36.24 -3.49
N LYS A 394 -23.33 35.61 -2.51
CA LYS A 394 -21.89 35.37 -2.48
C LYS A 394 -21.40 34.40 -3.58
N LEU A 395 -22.30 33.58 -4.15
CA LEU A 395 -22.00 32.60 -5.19
C LEU A 395 -22.28 33.11 -6.60
N THR A 396 -23.06 34.20 -6.74
CA THR A 396 -23.44 34.75 -8.06
C THR A 396 -22.25 35.20 -8.89
N GLY A 397 -21.21 35.75 -8.25
CA GLY A 397 -19.96 36.11 -8.89
C GLY A 397 -19.20 34.91 -9.48
N VAL A 398 -19.16 33.80 -8.76
CA VAL A 398 -18.45 32.57 -9.14
C VAL A 398 -19.16 31.84 -10.29
N VAL A 399 -20.49 31.71 -10.22
CA VAL A 399 -21.30 31.05 -11.26
C VAL A 399 -21.30 31.88 -12.56
N SER A 400 -21.27 33.19 -12.48
CA SER A 400 -21.22 34.06 -13.67
C SER A 400 -19.86 34.05 -14.36
N LEU A 401 -18.75 33.91 -13.61
CA LEU A 401 -17.39 33.74 -14.16
C LEU A 401 -17.22 32.39 -14.86
N SER A 402 -17.76 31.30 -14.31
CA SER A 402 -17.73 29.98 -14.91
C SER A 402 -18.48 29.96 -16.25
N ARG A 403 -19.70 30.52 -16.32
CA ARG A 403 -20.44 30.60 -17.59
C ARG A 403 -19.70 31.42 -18.67
N ARG A 404 -18.95 32.46 -18.27
CA ARG A 404 -18.12 33.21 -19.23
C ARG A 404 -16.92 32.40 -19.72
N ALA A 405 -16.29 31.62 -18.87
CA ALA A 405 -15.18 30.73 -19.23
C ALA A 405 -15.66 29.60 -20.19
N ASP A 406 -16.80 28.97 -19.89
CA ASP A 406 -17.40 27.94 -20.76
C ASP A 406 -17.79 28.48 -22.14
N HIS A 407 -18.35 29.69 -22.20
CA HIS A 407 -18.65 30.36 -23.47
C HIS A 407 -17.39 30.76 -24.27
N ALA A 408 -16.31 31.13 -23.60
CA ALA A 408 -15.02 31.45 -24.24
C ALA A 408 -14.36 30.15 -24.77
N ALA A 409 -14.36 29.05 -23.99
CA ALA A 409 -13.85 27.74 -24.40
C ALA A 409 -14.66 27.16 -25.59
N ALA A 410 -16.01 27.27 -25.56
CA ALA A 410 -16.87 26.83 -26.65
C ALA A 410 -16.61 27.62 -27.93
N ARG A 411 -16.39 28.94 -27.85
CA ARG A 411 -16.02 29.78 -29.00
C ARG A 411 -14.65 29.44 -29.57
N ALA A 412 -13.65 29.16 -28.70
CA ALA A 412 -12.32 28.75 -29.14
C ALA A 412 -12.36 27.39 -29.86
N ASN A 413 -13.13 26.43 -29.38
CA ASN A 413 -13.32 25.12 -30.03
C ASN A 413 -14.06 25.21 -31.36
N LEU A 414 -15.02 26.12 -31.51
CA LEU A 414 -15.70 26.38 -32.79
C LEU A 414 -14.78 27.05 -33.80
N ALA A 415 -13.93 27.98 -33.38
CA ALA A 415 -12.95 28.64 -34.25
C ALA A 415 -11.88 27.65 -34.75
N THR A 416 -11.46 26.69 -33.90
CA THR A 416 -10.49 25.65 -34.28
C THR A 416 -11.08 24.59 -35.23
N LYS A 417 -12.41 24.37 -35.20
CA LYS A 417 -13.11 23.48 -36.15
C LYS A 417 -13.47 24.15 -37.50
N ALA A 418 -13.57 25.47 -37.55
CA ALA A 418 -13.85 26.22 -38.76
C ALA A 418 -12.60 26.57 -39.59
N GLY A 419 -11.40 26.32 -39.06
CA GLY A 419 -10.09 26.55 -39.70
C GLY A 419 -9.42 25.26 -40.19
N ARG A 420 -10.15 24.15 -40.26
CA ARG A 420 -9.77 22.88 -40.92
C ARG A 420 -10.82 22.59 -42.00
#